data_6bb1462766d4c8608defecd099a4427c
#
_entry.id   6bb1462766d4c8608defecd099a4427c
#
_cell.length_a   1.000
_cell.length_b   1.000
_cell.length_c   1.000
_cell.angle_alpha   90.00
_cell.angle_beta   90.00
_cell.angle_gamma   90.00
#
_symmetry.space_group_name_H-M   'P 1'
#
loop_
_entity.id
_entity.type
_entity.pdbx_description
1 polymer ?
#
loop_
_entity_poly.entity_id
_entity_poly.type
_entity_poly.pdbx_seq_one_letter_code
_entity_poly.pdbx_strand_id
1 'polypeptide(L)'
;MRWSKHGGGQGSRGYHHGNLKEALIRAALELIAEKGPAGFTFAEAARWAGVSPAAPYRHFRDRDELLADVARRGFDQFEAALSRAWDDGRPDLTAAFDRLGKAYLAFARSEPAYYSAMFEAGVSPDTNPELRASSDCAFAVLRNATEKLIAAMPAANRPPALMMALHIWALSHGIASLFGRGDSARRSLPMSAEELLEAAVLLYLRGLGVPGTPKASS
;
A
#
# COMPACT_ATOMS: atom_id res chain seq x y z
N MET A 1 45.18 10.50 -49.24
CA MET A 1 44.08 11.01 -48.41
C MET A 1 43.15 9.84 -48.05
N ARG A 2 43.17 9.42 -46.77
CA ARG A 2 42.40 8.29 -46.27
C ARG A 2 41.27 8.85 -45.41
N TRP A 3 40.02 8.60 -45.80
CA TRP A 3 38.84 8.98 -45.01
C TRP A 3 38.52 7.87 -44.03
N SER A 4 38.66 8.15 -42.75
CA SER A 4 38.21 7.27 -41.64
C SER A 4 36.72 7.52 -41.35
N LYS A 5 35.90 6.53 -41.56
CA LYS A 5 34.50 6.48 -41.12
C LYS A 5 34.51 6.18 -39.63
N HIS A 6 34.04 7.13 -38.82
CA HIS A 6 33.67 6.86 -37.42
C HIS A 6 32.26 6.29 -37.41
N GLY A 7 32.15 5.03 -37.10
CA GLY A 7 30.90 4.38 -36.83
C GLY A 7 30.40 4.77 -35.43
N GLY A 8 29.32 5.53 -35.36
CA GLY A 8 28.58 5.76 -34.14
C GLY A 8 27.91 4.48 -33.67
N GLY A 9 28.39 3.94 -32.55
CA GLY A 9 27.74 2.85 -31.86
C GLY A 9 26.42 3.32 -31.24
N GLN A 10 25.29 2.99 -31.90
CA GLN A 10 24.00 3.03 -31.25
C GLN A 10 23.97 1.92 -30.20
N GLY A 11 23.99 2.32 -28.92
CA GLY A 11 23.73 1.42 -27.80
C GLY A 11 22.35 0.79 -27.98
N SER A 12 22.31 -0.45 -28.42
CA SER A 12 21.15 -1.32 -28.41
C SER A 12 20.68 -1.41 -26.96
N ARG A 13 19.58 -0.69 -26.62
CA ARG A 13 18.79 -1.01 -25.43
C ARG A 13 18.28 -2.42 -25.63
N GLY A 14 18.89 -3.39 -24.93
CA GLY A 14 18.47 -4.78 -24.94
C GLY A 14 17.00 -4.89 -24.54
N TYR A 15 16.16 -5.09 -25.50
CA TYR A 15 14.74 -5.34 -25.34
C TYR A 15 14.61 -6.76 -24.77
N HIS A 16 14.38 -6.85 -23.47
CA HIS A 16 14.10 -8.11 -22.80
C HIS A 16 12.69 -8.59 -23.22
N HIS A 17 12.61 -9.32 -24.35
CA HIS A 17 11.38 -9.96 -24.84
C HIS A 17 10.80 -11.01 -23.87
N GLY A 18 11.42 -11.25 -22.71
CA GLY A 18 11.05 -12.30 -21.77
C GLY A 18 9.99 -11.93 -20.73
N ASN A 19 9.69 -10.64 -20.51
CA ASN A 19 8.75 -10.29 -19.46
C ASN A 19 7.93 -9.02 -19.75
N LEU A 20 7.11 -9.07 -20.80
CA LEU A 20 6.22 -7.97 -21.17
C LEU A 20 5.23 -7.65 -20.04
N LYS A 21 4.77 -8.67 -19.31
CA LYS A 21 3.87 -8.47 -18.16
C LYS A 21 4.51 -7.54 -17.12
N GLU A 22 5.77 -7.78 -16.75
CA GLU A 22 6.50 -6.94 -15.80
C GLU A 22 6.79 -5.52 -16.33
N ALA A 23 7.06 -5.41 -17.64
CA ALA A 23 7.25 -4.10 -18.28
C ALA A 23 5.97 -3.25 -18.22
N LEU A 24 4.80 -3.87 -18.45
CA LEU A 24 3.50 -3.21 -18.35
C LEU A 24 3.16 -2.80 -16.92
N ILE A 25 3.48 -3.62 -15.94
CA ILE A 25 3.27 -3.30 -14.52
C ILE A 25 4.13 -2.12 -14.09
N ARG A 26 5.42 -2.10 -14.48
CA ARG A 26 6.28 -0.93 -14.22
C ARG A 26 5.77 0.33 -14.89
N ALA A 27 5.35 0.22 -16.17
CA ALA A 27 4.76 1.34 -16.88
C ALA A 27 3.50 1.87 -16.18
N ALA A 28 2.64 0.98 -15.69
CA ALA A 28 1.45 1.36 -14.94
C ALA A 28 1.81 2.07 -13.64
N LEU A 29 2.79 1.58 -12.86
CA LEU A 29 3.24 2.22 -11.62
C LEU A 29 3.77 3.64 -11.87
N GLU A 30 4.58 3.85 -12.91
CA GLU A 30 5.10 5.16 -13.28
C GLU A 30 3.97 6.11 -13.71
N LEU A 31 3.00 5.63 -14.49
CA LEU A 31 1.84 6.41 -14.91
C LEU A 31 0.90 6.73 -13.73
N ILE A 32 0.72 5.79 -12.79
CA ILE A 32 -0.05 6.04 -11.56
C ILE A 32 0.62 7.11 -10.71
N ALA A 33 1.95 7.06 -10.56
CA ALA A 33 2.70 8.05 -9.82
C ALA A 33 2.58 9.46 -10.44
N GLU A 34 2.56 9.55 -11.78
CA GLU A 34 2.49 10.82 -12.51
C GLU A 34 1.06 11.40 -12.57
N LYS A 35 0.07 10.55 -12.86
CA LYS A 35 -1.29 10.96 -13.26
C LYS A 35 -2.41 10.44 -12.36
N GLY A 36 -2.06 9.62 -11.39
CA GLY A 36 -3.03 8.85 -10.61
C GLY A 36 -3.58 7.64 -11.36
N PRO A 37 -4.26 6.71 -10.64
CA PRO A 37 -4.71 5.45 -11.22
C PRO A 37 -5.80 5.62 -12.29
N ALA A 38 -6.58 6.71 -12.25
CA ALA A 38 -7.57 7.02 -13.28
C ALA A 38 -7.00 7.79 -14.49
N GLY A 39 -5.76 8.32 -14.38
CA GLY A 39 -5.21 9.32 -15.30
C GLY A 39 -4.50 8.75 -16.53
N PHE A 40 -4.50 7.44 -16.79
CA PHE A 40 -3.83 6.87 -17.96
C PHE A 40 -4.69 5.86 -18.71
N THR A 41 -4.34 5.61 -19.97
CA THR A 41 -4.99 4.64 -20.85
C THR A 41 -4.13 3.38 -21.01
N PHE A 42 -4.76 2.28 -21.41
CA PHE A 42 -4.04 1.03 -21.68
C PHE A 42 -3.02 1.17 -22.83
N ALA A 43 -3.36 2.02 -23.84
CA ALA A 43 -2.44 2.35 -24.94
C ALA A 43 -1.22 3.17 -24.48
N GLU A 44 -1.39 4.05 -23.48
CA GLU A 44 -0.27 4.77 -22.86
C GLU A 44 0.66 3.82 -22.10
N ALA A 45 0.13 2.86 -21.35
CA ALA A 45 0.93 1.84 -20.68
C ALA A 45 1.74 1.00 -21.71
N ALA A 46 1.13 0.62 -22.83
CA ALA A 46 1.84 -0.06 -23.91
C ALA A 46 2.99 0.78 -24.48
N ARG A 47 2.73 2.04 -24.79
CA ARG A 47 3.73 2.97 -25.32
C ARG A 47 4.86 3.21 -24.34
N TRP A 48 4.55 3.36 -23.06
CA TRP A 48 5.53 3.52 -21.99
C TRP A 48 6.42 2.27 -21.85
N ALA A 49 5.81 1.09 -21.95
CA ALA A 49 6.55 -0.19 -21.99
C ALA A 49 7.34 -0.41 -23.29
N GLY A 50 7.24 0.49 -24.27
CA GLY A 50 7.97 0.39 -25.56
C GLY A 50 7.43 -0.67 -26.52
N VAL A 51 6.12 -1.00 -26.42
CA VAL A 51 5.49 -2.01 -27.25
C VAL A 51 4.30 -1.45 -28.06
N SER A 52 3.86 -2.22 -29.06
CA SER A 52 2.67 -1.84 -29.84
C SER A 52 1.41 -1.84 -28.97
N PRO A 53 0.38 -1.02 -29.29
CA PRO A 53 -0.87 -0.98 -28.54
C PRO A 53 -1.61 -2.31 -28.43
N ALA A 54 -1.36 -3.25 -29.36
CA ALA A 54 -1.97 -4.58 -29.34
C ALA A 54 -1.23 -5.61 -28.47
N ALA A 55 0.03 -5.34 -28.11
CA ALA A 55 0.85 -6.29 -27.36
C ALA A 55 0.33 -6.58 -25.92
N PRO A 56 -0.17 -5.58 -25.16
CA PRO A 56 -0.68 -5.82 -23.81
C PRO A 56 -1.83 -6.83 -23.73
N TYR A 57 -2.68 -6.93 -24.76
CA TYR A 57 -3.83 -7.83 -24.79
C TYR A 57 -3.46 -9.33 -24.74
N ARG A 58 -2.18 -9.66 -24.82
CA ARG A 58 -1.66 -11.02 -24.59
C ARG A 58 -1.55 -11.37 -23.10
N HIS A 59 -1.56 -10.38 -22.21
CA HIS A 59 -1.32 -10.54 -20.78
C HIS A 59 -2.47 -10.01 -19.92
N PHE A 60 -3.16 -8.99 -20.41
CA PHE A 60 -4.28 -8.35 -19.70
C PHE A 60 -5.39 -8.08 -20.71
N ARG A 61 -6.62 -8.40 -20.35
CA ARG A 61 -7.82 -8.17 -21.17
C ARG A 61 -8.06 -6.66 -21.40
N ASP A 62 -7.82 -5.88 -20.36
CA ASP A 62 -8.06 -4.45 -20.33
C ASP A 62 -7.16 -3.75 -19.28
N ARG A 63 -7.35 -2.43 -19.15
CA ARG A 63 -6.65 -1.60 -18.17
C ARG A 63 -6.98 -2.00 -16.72
N ASP A 64 -8.22 -2.37 -16.45
CA ASP A 64 -8.67 -2.68 -15.09
C ASP A 64 -8.06 -4.00 -14.60
N GLU A 65 -7.84 -4.96 -15.49
CA GLU A 65 -7.09 -6.18 -15.17
C GLU A 65 -5.60 -5.90 -14.88
N LEU A 66 -4.98 -4.97 -15.62
CA LEU A 66 -3.63 -4.49 -15.32
C LEU A 66 -3.59 -3.80 -13.93
N LEU A 67 -4.54 -2.91 -13.65
CA LEU A 67 -4.65 -2.25 -12.35
C LEU A 67 -4.92 -3.26 -11.21
N ALA A 68 -5.73 -4.28 -11.45
CA ALA A 68 -5.97 -5.34 -10.47
C ALA A 68 -4.68 -6.10 -10.13
N ASP A 69 -3.83 -6.42 -11.12
CA ASP A 69 -2.54 -7.10 -10.86
C ASP A 69 -1.56 -6.16 -10.12
N VAL A 70 -1.56 -4.85 -10.44
CA VAL A 70 -0.77 -3.85 -9.69
C VAL A 70 -1.26 -3.76 -8.24
N ALA A 71 -2.57 -3.63 -8.00
CA ALA A 71 -3.16 -3.57 -6.67
C ALA A 71 -2.90 -4.84 -5.86
N ARG A 72 -3.04 -6.02 -6.47
CA ARG A 72 -2.73 -7.31 -5.85
C ARG A 72 -1.30 -7.35 -5.35
N ARG A 73 -0.32 -6.98 -6.18
CA ARG A 73 1.09 -6.90 -5.78
C ARG A 73 1.35 -5.89 -4.68
N GLY A 74 0.62 -4.78 -4.70
CA GLY A 74 0.62 -3.81 -3.62
C GLY A 74 0.17 -4.43 -2.29
N PHE A 75 -0.94 -5.17 -2.29
CA PHE A 75 -1.42 -5.87 -1.10
C PHE A 75 -0.45 -6.95 -0.62
N ASP A 76 0.19 -7.72 -1.51
CA ASP A 76 1.19 -8.72 -1.14
C ASP A 76 2.40 -8.08 -0.44
N GLN A 77 2.89 -6.95 -0.94
CA GLN A 77 4.00 -6.20 -0.32
C GLN A 77 3.57 -5.55 1.00
N PHE A 78 2.35 -5.03 1.05
CA PHE A 78 1.78 -4.41 2.23
C PHE A 78 1.59 -5.44 3.35
N GLU A 79 1.02 -6.61 3.05
CA GLU A 79 0.91 -7.74 3.98
C GLU A 79 2.27 -8.10 4.56
N ALA A 80 3.28 -8.28 3.71
CA ALA A 80 4.63 -8.63 4.14
C ALA A 80 5.27 -7.54 5.04
N ALA A 81 5.01 -6.25 4.76
CA ALA A 81 5.48 -5.14 5.60
C ALA A 81 4.80 -5.13 6.96
N LEU A 82 3.48 -5.30 7.00
CA LEU A 82 2.69 -5.37 8.22
C LEU A 82 3.06 -6.58 9.08
N SER A 83 3.19 -7.76 8.48
CA SER A 83 3.57 -9.00 9.17
C SER A 83 4.94 -8.89 9.81
N ARG A 84 5.93 -8.34 9.11
CA ARG A 84 7.27 -8.08 9.70
C ARG A 84 7.21 -7.12 10.87
N ALA A 85 6.41 -6.05 10.77
CA ALA A 85 6.29 -5.06 11.83
C ALA A 85 5.56 -5.61 13.06
N TRP A 86 4.54 -6.43 12.83
CA TRP A 86 3.78 -7.07 13.90
C TRP A 86 4.64 -8.08 14.68
N ASP A 87 5.47 -8.85 13.99
CA ASP A 87 6.39 -9.84 14.57
C ASP A 87 5.74 -10.69 15.68
N ASP A 88 4.55 -11.21 15.39
CA ASP A 88 3.75 -12.02 16.31
C ASP A 88 3.46 -11.38 17.69
N GLY A 89 3.53 -10.07 17.78
CA GLY A 89 3.28 -9.28 19.00
C GLY A 89 4.50 -9.12 19.91
N ARG A 90 5.71 -9.42 19.44
CA ARG A 90 6.96 -9.27 20.21
C ARG A 90 7.52 -7.85 20.19
N PRO A 91 8.24 -7.37 21.19
CA PRO A 91 8.44 -7.99 22.51
C PRO A 91 7.21 -7.94 23.40
N ASP A 92 6.29 -7.03 23.17
CA ASP A 92 4.99 -6.88 23.80
C ASP A 92 3.94 -6.38 22.79
N LEU A 93 2.67 -6.64 23.08
CA LEU A 93 1.57 -6.37 22.15
C LEU A 93 1.40 -4.89 21.82
N THR A 94 1.65 -3.99 22.77
CA THR A 94 1.46 -2.55 22.58
C THR A 94 2.54 -1.98 21.67
N ALA A 95 3.81 -2.33 21.92
CA ALA A 95 4.93 -1.93 21.05
C ALA A 95 4.81 -2.52 19.65
N ALA A 96 4.38 -3.79 19.53
CA ALA A 96 4.16 -4.43 18.24
C ALA A 96 3.01 -3.75 17.46
N PHE A 97 1.94 -3.35 18.15
CA PHE A 97 0.81 -2.66 17.54
C PHE A 97 1.18 -1.26 17.07
N ASP A 98 2.01 -0.52 17.82
CA ASP A 98 2.57 0.76 17.41
C ASP A 98 3.42 0.62 16.14
N ARG A 99 4.32 -0.39 16.09
CA ARG A 99 5.11 -0.67 14.88
C ARG A 99 4.24 -1.02 13.67
N LEU A 100 3.14 -1.76 13.89
CA LEU A 100 2.18 -2.10 12.84
C LEU A 100 1.57 -0.84 12.22
N GLY A 101 1.13 0.11 13.04
CA GLY A 101 0.62 1.41 12.59
C GLY A 101 1.67 2.22 11.83
N LYS A 102 2.89 2.31 12.36
CA LYS A 102 4.02 2.98 11.70
C LYS A 102 4.37 2.35 10.35
N ALA A 103 4.32 1.01 10.24
CA ALA A 103 4.54 0.30 8.98
C ALA A 103 3.45 0.59 7.94
N TYR A 104 2.20 0.76 8.36
CA TYR A 104 1.11 1.21 7.50
C TYR A 104 1.45 2.55 6.83
N LEU A 105 1.79 3.55 7.66
CA LEU A 105 2.12 4.91 7.17
C LEU A 105 3.39 4.92 6.31
N ALA A 106 4.40 4.14 6.71
CA ALA A 106 5.64 4.02 5.96
C ALA A 106 5.40 3.44 4.56
N PHE A 107 4.57 2.40 4.42
CA PHE A 107 4.20 1.84 3.13
C PHE A 107 3.48 2.86 2.24
N ALA A 108 2.48 3.55 2.76
CA ALA A 108 1.76 4.58 2.01
C ALA A 108 2.68 5.69 1.47
N ARG A 109 3.75 6.01 2.21
CA ARG A 109 4.75 7.02 1.84
C ARG A 109 5.81 6.50 0.88
N SER A 110 6.31 5.27 1.08
CA SER A 110 7.38 4.69 0.25
C SER A 110 6.88 4.12 -1.06
N GLU A 111 5.65 3.63 -1.09
CA GLU A 111 5.03 2.94 -2.21
C GLU A 111 3.72 3.63 -2.68
N PRO A 112 3.72 4.96 -2.95
CA PRO A 112 2.50 5.72 -3.19
C PRO A 112 1.72 5.25 -4.43
N ALA A 113 2.41 4.74 -5.47
CA ALA A 113 1.76 4.23 -6.66
C ALA A 113 1.00 2.92 -6.39
N TYR A 114 1.60 2.00 -5.60
CA TYR A 114 0.92 0.80 -5.15
C TYR A 114 -0.25 1.15 -4.23
N TYR A 115 -0.04 2.03 -3.26
CA TYR A 115 -1.08 2.47 -2.33
C TYR A 115 -2.29 3.06 -3.07
N SER A 116 -2.05 3.92 -4.05
CA SER A 116 -3.11 4.50 -4.88
C SER A 116 -3.81 3.44 -5.75
N ALA A 117 -3.08 2.47 -6.30
CA ALA A 117 -3.68 1.35 -7.02
C ALA A 117 -4.59 0.48 -6.12
N MET A 118 -4.18 0.24 -4.87
CA MET A 118 -4.92 -0.57 -3.91
C MET A 118 -6.25 0.08 -3.48
N PHE A 119 -6.27 1.39 -3.28
CA PHE A 119 -7.38 2.07 -2.60
C PHE A 119 -8.12 3.11 -3.44
N GLU A 120 -7.54 3.59 -4.55
CA GLU A 120 -8.11 4.70 -5.35
C GLU A 120 -8.39 4.30 -6.81
N ALA A 121 -7.95 3.12 -7.27
CA ALA A 121 -8.11 2.70 -8.66
C ALA A 121 -9.56 2.33 -9.04
N GLY A 122 -10.44 2.13 -8.06
CA GLY A 122 -11.83 1.73 -8.29
C GLY A 122 -11.99 0.27 -8.77
N VAL A 123 -10.92 -0.53 -8.73
CA VAL A 123 -10.97 -1.95 -9.08
C VAL A 123 -11.55 -2.73 -7.90
N SER A 124 -12.66 -3.44 -8.13
CA SER A 124 -13.33 -4.19 -7.07
C SER A 124 -12.65 -5.55 -6.81
N PRO A 125 -12.27 -5.85 -5.56
CA PRO A 125 -11.85 -7.20 -5.19
C PRO A 125 -12.94 -8.26 -5.45
N ASP A 126 -14.21 -7.87 -5.47
CA ASP A 126 -15.34 -8.80 -5.68
C ASP A 126 -15.34 -9.43 -7.07
N THR A 127 -14.76 -8.76 -8.06
CA THR A 127 -14.67 -9.25 -9.44
C THR A 127 -13.36 -9.93 -9.76
N ASN A 128 -12.39 -9.93 -8.82
CA ASN A 128 -11.07 -10.53 -9.00
C ASN A 128 -10.66 -11.35 -7.76
N PRO A 129 -10.79 -12.70 -7.82
CA PRO A 129 -10.51 -13.56 -6.67
C PRO A 129 -9.08 -13.47 -6.14
N GLU A 130 -8.08 -13.26 -7.01
CA GLU A 130 -6.68 -13.12 -6.58
C GLU A 130 -6.45 -11.81 -5.83
N LEU A 131 -7.00 -10.70 -6.33
CA LEU A 131 -6.96 -9.41 -5.64
C LEU A 131 -7.67 -9.49 -4.29
N ARG A 132 -8.83 -10.14 -4.23
CA ARG A 132 -9.56 -10.38 -2.98
C ARG A 132 -8.69 -11.13 -1.98
N ALA A 133 -8.08 -12.25 -2.39
CA ALA A 133 -7.26 -13.05 -1.50
C ALA A 133 -6.08 -12.25 -0.91
N SER A 134 -5.35 -11.47 -1.74
CA SER A 134 -4.26 -10.63 -1.26
C SER A 134 -4.74 -9.51 -0.32
N SER A 135 -5.86 -8.87 -0.64
CA SER A 135 -6.50 -7.86 0.21
C SER A 135 -6.92 -8.43 1.57
N ASP A 136 -7.57 -9.60 1.57
CA ASP A 136 -8.00 -10.29 2.78
C ASP A 136 -6.81 -10.72 3.65
N CYS A 137 -5.70 -11.20 3.05
CA CYS A 137 -4.47 -11.54 3.76
C CYS A 137 -3.85 -10.30 4.44
N ALA A 138 -3.77 -9.18 3.74
CA ALA A 138 -3.25 -7.94 4.31
C ALA A 138 -4.11 -7.44 5.49
N PHE A 139 -5.44 -7.47 5.36
CA PHE A 139 -6.35 -7.09 6.45
C PHE A 139 -6.30 -8.08 7.62
N ALA A 140 -6.05 -9.37 7.36
CA ALA A 140 -5.95 -10.40 8.39
C ALA A 140 -4.82 -10.14 9.38
N VAL A 141 -3.72 -9.50 8.96
CA VAL A 141 -2.61 -9.13 9.88
C VAL A 141 -3.12 -8.19 10.98
N LEU A 142 -3.85 -7.14 10.61
CA LEU A 142 -4.42 -6.20 11.58
C LEU A 142 -5.50 -6.87 12.45
N ARG A 143 -6.36 -7.68 11.85
CA ARG A 143 -7.40 -8.41 12.58
C ARG A 143 -6.79 -9.36 13.63
N ASN A 144 -5.78 -10.14 13.25
CA ASN A 144 -5.09 -11.05 14.17
C ASN A 144 -4.37 -10.28 15.31
N ALA A 145 -3.78 -9.12 14.98
CA ALA A 145 -3.18 -8.24 15.99
C ALA A 145 -4.22 -7.72 16.99
N THR A 146 -5.39 -7.31 16.52
CA THR A 146 -6.48 -6.86 17.40
C THR A 146 -7.06 -8.00 18.23
N GLU A 147 -7.20 -9.21 17.67
CA GLU A 147 -7.63 -10.39 18.41
C GLU A 147 -6.70 -10.70 19.59
N LYS A 148 -5.37 -10.64 19.37
CA LYS A 148 -4.38 -10.84 20.44
C LYS A 148 -4.46 -9.75 21.51
N LEU A 149 -4.59 -8.47 21.12
CA LEU A 149 -4.77 -7.38 22.07
C LEU A 149 -6.04 -7.56 22.93
N ILE A 150 -7.17 -7.89 22.29
CA ILE A 150 -8.44 -8.11 22.97
C ILE A 150 -8.37 -9.31 23.93
N ALA A 151 -7.66 -10.39 23.55
CA ALA A 151 -7.47 -11.55 24.41
C ALA A 151 -6.75 -11.21 25.72
N ALA A 152 -5.87 -10.20 25.72
CA ALA A 152 -5.17 -9.71 26.90
C ALA A 152 -6.03 -8.76 27.77
N MET A 153 -7.21 -8.32 27.29
CA MET A 153 -8.12 -7.44 28.05
C MET A 153 -9.02 -8.22 29.01
N PRO A 154 -9.50 -7.58 30.10
CA PRO A 154 -10.57 -8.13 30.92
C PRO A 154 -11.80 -8.47 30.08
N ALA A 155 -12.42 -9.63 30.31
CA ALA A 155 -13.52 -10.14 29.49
C ALA A 155 -14.69 -9.15 29.37
N ALA A 156 -15.00 -8.41 30.45
CA ALA A 156 -16.08 -7.42 30.48
C ALA A 156 -15.87 -6.22 29.54
N ASN A 157 -14.61 -5.95 29.10
CA ASN A 157 -14.25 -4.76 28.31
C ASN A 157 -13.89 -5.12 26.85
N ARG A 158 -14.03 -6.37 26.44
CA ARG A 158 -13.63 -6.84 25.10
C ARG A 158 -14.61 -6.35 24.02
N PRO A 159 -14.16 -5.47 23.10
CA PRO A 159 -14.97 -5.12 21.95
C PRO A 159 -14.97 -6.26 20.91
N PRO A 160 -15.88 -6.27 19.92
CA PRO A 160 -15.77 -7.16 18.77
C PRO A 160 -14.47 -6.89 18.00
N ALA A 161 -13.67 -7.93 17.76
CA ALA A 161 -12.34 -7.80 17.14
C ALA A 161 -12.39 -7.15 15.75
N LEU A 162 -13.37 -7.52 14.93
CA LEU A 162 -13.57 -6.94 13.61
C LEU A 162 -13.85 -5.43 13.69
N MET A 163 -14.68 -5.00 14.64
CA MET A 163 -14.98 -3.57 14.83
C MET A 163 -13.72 -2.80 15.23
N MET A 164 -12.94 -3.33 16.16
CA MET A 164 -11.66 -2.71 16.55
C MET A 164 -10.69 -2.63 15.37
N ALA A 165 -10.54 -3.71 14.60
CA ALA A 165 -9.68 -3.72 13.41
C ALA A 165 -10.11 -2.66 12.38
N LEU A 166 -11.42 -2.53 12.12
CA LEU A 166 -11.96 -1.51 11.21
C LEU A 166 -11.75 -0.08 11.70
N HIS A 167 -11.89 0.18 13.01
CA HIS A 167 -11.62 1.50 13.58
C HIS A 167 -10.14 1.88 13.41
N ILE A 168 -9.23 0.97 13.74
CA ILE A 168 -7.78 1.21 13.60
C ILE A 168 -7.40 1.38 12.13
N TRP A 169 -7.97 0.55 11.24
CA TRP A 169 -7.74 0.70 9.81
C TRP A 169 -8.23 2.05 9.29
N ALA A 170 -9.44 2.48 9.67
CA ALA A 170 -10.00 3.77 9.27
C ALA A 170 -9.13 4.95 9.74
N LEU A 171 -8.61 4.91 10.98
CA LEU A 171 -7.67 5.90 11.51
C LEU A 171 -6.37 5.93 10.69
N SER A 172 -5.75 4.77 10.47
CA SER A 172 -4.49 4.65 9.72
C SER A 172 -4.66 5.12 8.28
N HIS A 173 -5.74 4.68 7.60
CA HIS A 173 -6.04 5.05 6.22
C HIS A 173 -6.37 6.54 6.09
N GLY A 174 -7.17 7.09 6.99
CA GLY A 174 -7.51 8.51 7.01
C GLY A 174 -6.27 9.39 7.19
N ILE A 175 -5.38 9.03 8.13
CA ILE A 175 -4.12 9.74 8.37
C ILE A 175 -3.18 9.60 7.15
N ALA A 176 -3.01 8.39 6.60
CA ALA A 176 -2.22 8.19 5.39
C ALA A 176 -2.72 9.06 4.23
N SER A 177 -4.04 9.14 4.03
CA SER A 177 -4.66 9.99 3.00
C SER A 177 -4.45 11.48 3.25
N LEU A 178 -4.50 11.94 4.51
CA LEU A 178 -4.27 13.35 4.87
C LEU A 178 -2.83 13.79 4.59
N PHE A 179 -1.85 12.89 4.82
CA PHE A 179 -0.43 13.19 4.66
C PHE A 179 0.15 12.68 3.34
N GLY A 180 -0.53 11.77 2.64
CA GLY A 180 -0.07 11.10 1.42
C GLY A 180 -0.13 11.95 0.16
N ARG A 181 -1.07 12.88 0.03
CA ARG A 181 -1.24 13.69 -1.18
C ARG A 181 -0.18 14.78 -1.25
N GLY A 182 0.69 14.70 -2.26
CA GLY A 182 1.75 15.67 -2.56
C GLY A 182 1.24 17.03 -3.05
N ASP A 183 0.28 17.63 -2.37
CA ASP A 183 -0.35 18.85 -2.79
C ASP A 183 0.28 20.07 -2.10
N SER A 184 0.63 21.09 -2.91
CA SER A 184 1.05 22.41 -2.46
C SER A 184 -0.02 23.15 -1.64
N ALA A 185 -1.24 22.63 -1.58
CA ALA A 185 -2.34 23.15 -0.75
C ALA A 185 -2.38 22.56 0.67
N ARG A 186 -1.38 21.74 1.08
CA ARG A 186 -1.36 21.16 2.42
C ARG A 186 -1.27 22.24 3.49
N ARG A 187 -2.27 22.24 4.37
CA ARG A 187 -2.12 22.90 5.66
C ARG A 187 -0.95 22.26 6.38
N SER A 188 0.04 23.04 6.80
CA SER A 188 1.06 22.58 7.74
C SER A 188 0.37 22.11 9.00
N LEU A 189 0.33 20.80 9.22
CA LEU A 189 -0.19 20.26 10.46
C LEU A 189 0.90 20.37 11.53
N PRO A 190 0.52 20.66 12.79
CA PRO A 190 1.50 20.89 13.86
C PRO A 190 2.15 19.61 14.39
N MET A 191 1.88 18.45 13.77
CA MET A 191 2.41 17.14 14.14
C MET A 191 2.62 16.25 12.90
N SER A 192 3.45 15.23 13.03
CA SER A 192 3.65 14.21 12.00
C SER A 192 2.48 13.22 11.89
N ALA A 193 2.42 12.46 10.80
CA ALA A 193 1.44 11.40 10.63
C ALA A 193 1.59 10.31 11.72
N GLU A 194 2.83 9.99 12.08
CA GLU A 194 3.17 9.01 13.10
C GLU A 194 2.71 9.46 14.48
N GLU A 195 2.97 10.71 14.87
CA GLU A 195 2.49 11.28 16.13
C GLU A 195 0.97 11.33 16.23
N LEU A 196 0.30 11.69 15.13
CA LEU A 196 -1.16 11.73 15.09
C LEU A 196 -1.76 10.32 15.24
N LEU A 197 -1.19 9.33 14.55
CA LEU A 197 -1.66 7.94 14.64
C LEU A 197 -1.42 7.36 16.03
N GLU A 198 -0.22 7.56 16.58
CA GLU A 198 0.12 7.10 17.94
C GLU A 198 -0.84 7.68 18.97
N ALA A 199 -1.05 9.00 18.95
CA ALA A 199 -1.98 9.66 19.85
C ALA A 199 -3.42 9.12 19.72
N ALA A 200 -3.92 8.96 18.51
CA ALA A 200 -5.27 8.45 18.24
C ALA A 200 -5.43 7.00 18.72
N VAL A 201 -4.47 6.13 18.41
CA VAL A 201 -4.49 4.72 18.82
C VAL A 201 -4.38 4.59 20.34
N LEU A 202 -3.47 5.36 21.00
CA LEU A 202 -3.35 5.35 22.46
C LEU A 202 -4.63 5.80 23.15
N LEU A 203 -5.28 6.85 22.67
CA LEU A 203 -6.57 7.30 23.21
C LEU A 203 -7.66 6.24 23.05
N TYR A 204 -7.69 5.58 21.88
CA TYR A 204 -8.63 4.51 21.60
C TYR A 204 -8.41 3.30 22.53
N LEU A 205 -7.17 2.81 22.65
CA LEU A 205 -6.82 1.68 23.51
C LEU A 205 -7.08 1.96 25.00
N ARG A 206 -6.80 3.18 25.44
CA ARG A 206 -7.13 3.63 26.81
C ARG A 206 -8.62 3.62 27.07
N GLY A 207 -9.41 4.15 26.13
CA GLY A 207 -10.87 4.14 26.24
C GLY A 207 -11.45 2.74 26.38
N LEU A 208 -10.75 1.72 25.85
CA LEU A 208 -11.10 0.31 26.00
C LEU A 208 -10.49 -0.36 27.24
N GLY A 209 -9.63 0.33 28.00
CA GLY A 209 -8.99 -0.24 29.18
C GLY A 209 -7.90 -1.28 28.87
N VAL A 210 -7.21 -1.16 27.73
CA VAL A 210 -6.09 -2.05 27.38
C VAL A 210 -4.95 -1.86 28.38
N PRO A 211 -4.46 -2.94 29.06
CA PRO A 211 -3.35 -2.84 30.00
C PRO A 211 -2.06 -2.35 29.34
N GLY A 212 -1.25 -1.61 30.11
CA GLY A 212 0.08 -1.16 29.65
C GLY A 212 0.09 0.09 28.76
N THR A 213 -1.07 0.69 28.46
CA THR A 213 -1.10 2.00 27.76
C THR A 213 -0.59 3.10 28.70
N PRO A 214 0.43 3.90 28.30
CA PRO A 214 0.99 4.97 29.15
C PRO A 214 -0.09 5.97 29.57
N LYS A 215 -0.05 6.50 30.81
CA LYS A 215 -0.94 7.60 31.21
C LYS A 215 -0.56 8.86 30.41
N ALA A 216 -1.54 9.66 30.00
CA ALA A 216 -1.26 10.97 29.43
C ALA A 216 -0.49 11.80 30.48
N SER A 217 0.67 12.30 30.06
CA SER A 217 1.32 13.37 30.84
C SER A 217 0.36 14.57 30.85
N SER A 218 -0.01 14.99 32.03
CA SER A 218 -0.86 16.17 32.27
C SER A 218 -0.12 17.44 31.88
#